data_764c488995f7bff7771bc0d22e7baeb2
#
_entry.id   764c488995f7bff7771bc0d22e7baeb2
#
_cell.length_a   1.000
_cell.length_b   1.000
_cell.length_c   1.000
_cell.angle_alpha   90.00
_cell.angle_beta   90.00
_cell.angle_gamma   90.00
#
_symmetry.space_group_name_H-M   'P 1'
#
loop_
_entity.id
_entity.type
_entity.pdbx_description
1 polymer ?
#
loop_
_entity_poly.entity_id
_entity_poly.type
_entity_poly.pdbx_seq_one_letter_code
_entity_poly.pdbx_strand_id
1 'polypeptide(L)'
;EILTRLVGSEMCIRDRTCLGWQVPIITSSDHMSARIEGIKSEFINAILKEQKVCVIPGFQGITVEGRVTTLGRGGSDTSAVAIAAAINADFCDIYTDVDGVYTTDPNKVPEAKRLDKVSYEEMLEMASLGAKVLQTRSVETAMTNNVALRVLSSFENLNESKGTIVTDEDSINDQRIVTGVTSSVNDCKITLIGVRDKPGIAAKIFSSLSENNINVDMIVQNIS
;
A
#
# COMPACT_ATOMS: atom_id res chain seq x y z
N GLU A 1 20.67 0.13 8.32
CA GLU A 1 20.42 0.71 9.65
C GLU A 1 19.16 0.13 10.32
N ILE A 2 18.07 -0.07 9.59
CA ILE A 2 16.86 -0.73 10.12
C ILE A 2 17.14 -2.19 10.49
N LEU A 3 17.87 -2.91 9.66
CA LEU A 3 18.33 -4.28 9.95
C LEU A 3 19.21 -4.33 11.21
N THR A 4 20.06 -3.34 11.45
CA THR A 4 20.94 -3.28 12.63
C THR A 4 20.17 -2.98 13.93
N ARG A 5 18.98 -2.36 13.85
CA ARG A 5 18.11 -2.11 15.02
C ARG A 5 17.21 -3.31 15.37
N LEU A 6 16.81 -4.08 14.36
CA LEU A 6 16.08 -5.35 14.57
C LEU A 6 16.99 -6.48 15.06
N VAL A 7 18.30 -6.35 14.85
CA VAL A 7 19.31 -7.35 15.16
C VAL A 7 20.17 -6.79 16.29
N GLY A 8 19.68 -6.85 17.52
CA GLY A 8 20.58 -6.78 18.68
C GLY A 8 21.61 -7.92 18.59
N SER A 9 22.78 -7.76 19.19
CA SER A 9 23.91 -8.66 19.06
C SER A 9 23.62 -10.15 19.35
N GLU A 10 22.52 -10.47 19.99
CA GLU A 10 22.06 -11.83 20.24
C GLU A 10 21.06 -12.36 19.19
N MET A 11 20.53 -11.52 18.32
CA MET A 11 19.55 -11.91 17.29
C MET A 11 20.17 -12.43 15.99
N CYS A 12 21.44 -12.12 15.71
CA CYS A 12 22.14 -12.58 14.50
C CYS A 12 22.16 -14.11 14.32
N ILE A 13 21.94 -14.86 15.39
CA ILE A 13 21.90 -16.33 15.37
C ILE A 13 20.49 -16.85 15.06
N ARG A 14 19.46 -15.98 15.14
CA ARG A 14 18.03 -16.34 14.97
C ARG A 14 17.40 -15.84 13.69
N ASP A 15 18.14 -15.17 12.84
CA ASP A 15 17.62 -14.69 11.56
C ASP A 15 17.97 -15.63 10.41
N ARG A 16 17.14 -15.65 9.41
CA ARG A 16 17.36 -16.30 8.13
C ARG A 16 17.01 -15.36 7.00
N THR A 17 18.03 -14.92 6.27
CA THR A 17 17.85 -14.15 5.05
C THR A 17 17.39 -15.07 3.94
N CYS A 18 16.28 -14.72 3.31
CA CYS A 18 15.66 -15.47 2.22
C CYS A 18 15.67 -14.60 0.98
N LEU A 19 16.24 -15.09 -0.11
CA LEU A 19 16.13 -14.43 -1.41
C LEU A 19 14.70 -14.58 -1.97
N GLY A 20 14.26 -13.66 -2.82
CA GLY A 20 12.89 -13.61 -3.34
C GLY A 20 12.44 -14.90 -4.06
N TRP A 21 13.36 -15.64 -4.65
CA TRP A 21 13.07 -16.95 -5.27
C TRP A 21 12.97 -18.10 -4.26
N GLN A 22 13.54 -17.95 -3.06
CA GLN A 22 13.43 -18.95 -1.97
C GLN A 22 12.10 -18.86 -1.24
N VAL A 23 11.50 -17.68 -1.26
CA VAL A 23 10.13 -17.40 -0.84
C VAL A 23 9.36 -17.00 -2.09
N PRO A 24 8.85 -17.95 -2.88
CA PRO A 24 8.28 -17.62 -4.18
C PRO A 24 7.05 -16.72 -4.06
N ILE A 25 7.26 -15.43 -4.29
CA ILE A 25 6.20 -14.45 -4.53
C ILE A 25 5.86 -14.55 -6.00
N ILE A 26 4.84 -15.33 -6.32
CA ILE A 26 4.41 -15.56 -7.70
C ILE A 26 3.72 -14.31 -8.23
N THR A 27 4.12 -13.88 -9.41
CA THR A 27 3.60 -12.65 -10.04
C THR A 27 3.27 -12.83 -11.50
N SER A 28 2.47 -11.90 -12.04
CA SER A 28 2.31 -11.74 -13.48
C SER A 28 3.64 -11.42 -14.18
N SER A 29 3.69 -11.53 -15.49
CA SER A 29 4.88 -11.30 -16.32
C SER A 29 5.19 -9.81 -16.60
N ASP A 30 4.37 -8.88 -16.13
CA ASP A 30 4.48 -7.44 -16.38
C ASP A 30 5.63 -6.84 -15.57
N HIS A 31 6.84 -6.92 -16.08
CA HIS A 31 8.02 -6.38 -15.42
C HIS A 31 7.85 -4.88 -15.12
N MET A 32 8.30 -4.40 -13.95
CA MET A 32 8.11 -3.04 -13.37
C MET A 32 6.69 -2.71 -12.88
N SER A 33 5.69 -3.54 -13.14
CA SER A 33 4.31 -3.35 -12.68
C SER A 33 3.60 -4.67 -12.35
N ALA A 34 4.39 -5.71 -12.08
CA ALA A 34 3.88 -7.06 -11.82
C ALA A 34 2.88 -7.07 -10.67
N ARG A 35 1.88 -7.93 -10.79
CA ARG A 35 0.87 -8.16 -9.76
C ARG A 35 1.17 -9.46 -9.04
N ILE A 36 1.06 -9.45 -7.71
CA ILE A 36 1.19 -10.66 -6.90
C ILE A 36 -0.04 -11.53 -7.14
N GLU A 37 0.18 -12.76 -7.57
CA GLU A 37 -0.86 -13.77 -7.82
C GLU A 37 -0.93 -14.80 -6.67
N GLY A 38 0.16 -14.96 -5.93
CA GLY A 38 0.21 -15.83 -4.77
C GLY A 38 1.58 -15.87 -4.11
N ILE A 39 1.61 -16.37 -2.87
CA ILE A 39 2.84 -16.58 -2.11
C ILE A 39 2.85 -17.99 -1.54
N LYS A 40 3.97 -18.70 -1.73
CA LYS A 40 4.18 -20.00 -1.10
C LYS A 40 4.71 -19.80 0.31
N SER A 41 3.83 -19.83 1.29
CA SER A 41 4.15 -19.50 2.69
C SER A 41 4.78 -20.65 3.48
N GLU A 42 4.83 -21.88 2.94
CA GLU A 42 5.29 -23.08 3.66
C GLU A 42 6.71 -22.91 4.19
N PHE A 43 7.59 -22.31 3.37
CA PHE A 43 8.97 -22.07 3.74
C PHE A 43 9.12 -21.04 4.86
N ILE A 44 8.36 -19.94 4.78
CA ILE A 44 8.32 -18.91 5.84
C ILE A 44 7.81 -19.53 7.14
N ASN A 45 6.71 -20.25 7.07
CA ASN A 45 6.10 -20.90 8.23
C ASN A 45 7.03 -21.93 8.90
N ALA A 46 7.86 -22.62 8.11
CA ALA A 46 8.86 -23.53 8.66
C ALA A 46 9.93 -22.76 9.47
N ILE A 47 10.42 -21.63 8.96
CA ILE A 47 11.38 -20.76 9.66
C ILE A 47 10.78 -20.19 10.96
N LEU A 48 9.54 -19.70 10.90
CA LEU A 48 8.83 -19.13 12.05
C LEU A 48 8.59 -20.19 13.15
N LYS A 49 8.27 -21.44 12.78
CA LYS A 49 8.15 -22.55 13.73
C LYS A 49 9.45 -22.86 14.48
N GLU A 50 10.60 -22.58 13.88
CA GLU A 50 11.91 -22.67 14.53
C GLU A 50 12.23 -21.45 15.41
N GLN A 51 11.27 -20.54 15.61
CA GLN A 51 11.43 -19.26 16.32
C GLN A 51 12.54 -18.38 15.74
N LYS A 52 12.72 -18.42 14.43
CA LYS A 52 13.67 -17.59 13.68
C LYS A 52 12.96 -16.44 12.98
N VAL A 53 13.69 -15.33 12.79
CA VAL A 53 13.23 -14.19 11.99
C VAL A 53 13.55 -14.47 10.53
N CYS A 54 12.54 -14.33 9.66
CA CYS A 54 12.71 -14.45 8.21
C CYS A 54 12.88 -13.05 7.61
N VAL A 55 14.04 -12.76 7.04
CA VAL A 55 14.34 -11.50 6.35
C VAL A 55 14.15 -11.70 4.85
N ILE A 56 13.15 -11.03 4.27
CA ILE A 56 12.75 -11.19 2.87
C ILE A 56 12.90 -9.86 2.16
N PRO A 57 13.63 -9.76 1.03
CA PRO A 57 13.67 -8.55 0.23
C PRO A 57 12.34 -8.33 -0.46
N GLY A 58 11.76 -7.15 -0.27
CA GLY A 58 10.52 -6.75 -0.94
C GLY A 58 10.72 -6.30 -2.40
N PHE A 59 9.69 -5.74 -3.00
CA PHE A 59 9.69 -5.14 -4.34
C PHE A 59 9.84 -6.13 -5.51
N GLN A 60 10.10 -7.38 -5.28
CA GLN A 60 10.37 -8.39 -6.30
C GLN A 60 9.41 -9.59 -6.19
N GLY A 61 9.29 -10.29 -7.31
CA GLY A 61 8.62 -11.58 -7.40
C GLY A 61 9.21 -12.41 -8.53
N ILE A 62 8.61 -13.54 -8.78
CA ILE A 62 8.97 -14.43 -9.88
C ILE A 62 7.72 -14.84 -10.66
N THR A 63 7.84 -15.02 -11.96
CA THR A 63 6.79 -15.64 -12.77
C THR A 63 6.76 -17.15 -12.54
N VAL A 64 5.72 -17.82 -13.01
CA VAL A 64 5.62 -19.28 -12.97
C VAL A 64 6.80 -19.96 -13.69
N GLU A 65 7.36 -19.31 -14.72
CA GLU A 65 8.54 -19.77 -15.46
C GLU A 65 9.86 -19.45 -14.76
N GLY A 66 9.82 -18.85 -13.55
CA GLY A 66 11.01 -18.53 -12.76
C GLY A 66 11.75 -17.24 -13.16
N ARG A 67 11.13 -16.36 -13.96
CA ARG A 67 11.71 -15.05 -14.31
C ARG A 67 11.46 -14.05 -13.18
N VAL A 68 12.50 -13.32 -12.79
CA VAL A 68 12.40 -12.26 -11.80
C VAL A 68 11.59 -11.09 -12.35
N THR A 69 10.66 -10.60 -11.55
CA THR A 69 9.80 -9.43 -11.84
C THR A 69 9.93 -8.40 -10.73
N THR A 70 9.50 -7.18 -11.01
CA THR A 70 9.41 -6.11 -10.01
C THR A 70 8.00 -5.55 -9.96
N LEU A 71 7.56 -5.19 -8.74
CA LEU A 71 6.17 -4.80 -8.47
C LEU A 71 5.88 -3.33 -8.80
N GLY A 72 6.90 -2.55 -9.14
CA GLY A 72 6.75 -1.13 -9.39
C GLY A 72 6.67 -0.28 -8.11
N ARG A 73 6.21 0.95 -8.24
CA ARG A 73 6.19 1.91 -7.13
C ARG A 73 5.35 1.39 -5.95
N GLY A 74 5.88 1.52 -4.73
CA GLY A 74 5.24 1.00 -3.50
C GLY A 74 5.27 -0.53 -3.38
N GLY A 75 6.09 -1.20 -4.19
CA GLY A 75 6.17 -2.66 -4.21
C GLY A 75 6.69 -3.28 -2.91
N SER A 76 7.46 -2.56 -2.09
CA SER A 76 7.91 -3.03 -0.78
C SER A 76 6.75 -3.19 0.21
N ASP A 77 5.88 -2.18 0.29
CA ASP A 77 4.70 -2.22 1.14
C ASP A 77 3.74 -3.32 0.68
N THR A 78 3.52 -3.39 -0.65
CA THR A 78 2.69 -4.45 -1.24
C THR A 78 3.24 -5.85 -0.95
N SER A 79 4.57 -6.03 -1.01
CA SER A 79 5.21 -7.31 -0.64
C SER A 79 5.01 -7.64 0.84
N ALA A 80 5.20 -6.66 1.72
CA ALA A 80 5.05 -6.84 3.17
C ALA A 80 3.62 -7.27 3.52
N VAL A 81 2.62 -6.57 3.00
CA VAL A 81 1.21 -6.89 3.24
C VAL A 81 0.82 -8.24 2.67
N ALA A 82 1.26 -8.56 1.46
CA ALA A 82 0.96 -9.86 0.85
C ALA A 82 1.61 -11.02 1.62
N ILE A 83 2.83 -10.85 2.13
CA ILE A 83 3.48 -11.84 2.99
C ILE A 83 2.72 -11.97 4.31
N ALA A 84 2.34 -10.86 4.95
CA ALA A 84 1.57 -10.88 6.18
C ALA A 84 0.24 -11.64 6.01
N ALA A 85 -0.46 -11.41 4.90
CA ALA A 85 -1.67 -12.16 4.53
C ALA A 85 -1.39 -13.65 4.36
N ALA A 86 -0.31 -14.02 3.65
CA ALA A 86 0.02 -15.41 3.35
C ALA A 86 0.40 -16.23 4.59
N ILE A 87 0.91 -15.58 5.66
CA ILE A 87 1.26 -16.24 6.92
C ILE A 87 0.21 -16.05 8.03
N ASN A 88 -0.91 -15.38 7.73
CA ASN A 88 -1.94 -14.98 8.70
C ASN A 88 -1.36 -14.23 9.90
N ALA A 89 -0.58 -13.18 9.61
CA ALA A 89 -0.01 -12.33 10.64
C ALA A 89 -1.09 -11.47 11.32
N ASP A 90 -0.94 -11.20 12.62
CA ASP A 90 -1.86 -10.35 13.38
C ASP A 90 -1.81 -8.89 12.91
N PHE A 91 -0.62 -8.41 12.52
CA PHE A 91 -0.37 -7.06 12.03
C PHE A 91 0.72 -7.05 10.95
N CYS A 92 0.67 -6.03 10.10
CA CYS A 92 1.78 -5.67 9.23
C CYS A 92 2.25 -4.25 9.56
N ASP A 93 3.45 -4.13 10.09
CA ASP A 93 4.06 -2.85 10.47
C ASP A 93 4.78 -2.24 9.26
N ILE A 94 4.38 -1.05 8.88
CA ILE A 94 5.03 -0.26 7.83
C ILE A 94 5.81 0.88 8.48
N TYR A 95 7.12 0.74 8.48
CA TYR A 95 8.03 1.77 8.99
C TYR A 95 8.36 2.76 7.89
N THR A 96 8.08 4.04 8.14
CA THR A 96 8.27 5.12 7.18
C THR A 96 8.94 6.34 7.84
N ASP A 97 9.10 7.42 7.10
CA ASP A 97 9.67 8.68 7.56
C ASP A 97 8.66 9.58 8.31
N VAL A 98 7.40 9.15 8.38
CA VAL A 98 6.34 9.82 9.17
C VAL A 98 5.89 8.92 10.31
N ASP A 99 5.32 9.52 11.36
CA ASP A 99 4.86 8.83 12.56
C ASP A 99 3.40 8.34 12.50
N GLY A 100 2.78 8.40 11.34
CA GLY A 100 1.42 7.92 11.11
C GLY A 100 0.69 8.67 10.00
N VAL A 101 -0.60 8.44 9.90
CA VAL A 101 -1.51 9.10 8.97
C VAL A 101 -2.13 10.32 9.66
N TYR A 102 -2.16 11.46 8.99
CA TYR A 102 -2.68 12.72 9.52
C TYR A 102 -4.00 13.10 8.86
N THR A 103 -4.79 13.91 9.57
CA THR A 103 -6.06 14.47 9.05
C THR A 103 -5.87 15.29 7.78
N THR A 104 -4.69 15.84 7.56
CA THR A 104 -4.23 16.47 6.31
C THR A 104 -2.70 16.54 6.31
N ASP A 105 -2.09 17.06 5.25
CA ASP A 105 -0.65 17.21 5.13
C ASP A 105 -0.12 18.21 6.19
N PRO A 106 0.65 17.78 7.20
CA PRO A 106 1.15 18.66 8.26
C PRO A 106 2.13 19.72 7.75
N ASN A 107 2.74 19.53 6.57
CA ASN A 107 3.58 20.54 5.95
C ASN A 107 2.77 21.72 5.39
N LYS A 108 1.49 21.51 5.08
CA LYS A 108 0.57 22.53 4.58
C LYS A 108 -0.28 23.14 5.69
N VAL A 109 -0.66 22.31 6.66
CA VAL A 109 -1.53 22.70 7.79
C VAL A 109 -0.87 22.23 9.09
N PRO A 110 -0.17 23.11 9.80
CA PRO A 110 0.53 22.75 11.04
C PRO A 110 -0.37 22.20 12.15
N GLU A 111 -1.67 22.52 12.11
CA GLU A 111 -2.67 22.04 13.06
C GLU A 111 -3.19 20.62 12.74
N ALA A 112 -2.69 19.99 11.68
CA ALA A 112 -3.05 18.62 11.33
C ALA A 112 -2.78 17.68 12.51
N LYS A 113 -3.73 16.77 12.76
CA LYS A 113 -3.64 15.81 13.87
C LYS A 113 -3.40 14.41 13.31
N ARG A 114 -2.54 13.65 13.97
CA ARG A 114 -2.38 12.26 13.66
C ARG A 114 -3.66 11.49 14.02
N LEU A 115 -4.04 10.56 13.16
CA LEU A 115 -5.14 9.64 13.37
C LEU A 115 -4.64 8.43 14.17
N ASP A 116 -5.33 8.03 15.21
CA ASP A 116 -5.01 6.78 15.92
C ASP A 116 -5.45 5.56 15.11
N LYS A 117 -6.62 5.67 14.46
CA LYS A 117 -7.19 4.64 13.58
C LYS A 117 -7.82 5.27 12.36
N VAL A 118 -7.80 4.54 11.24
CA VAL A 118 -8.46 4.88 9.97
C VAL A 118 -8.96 3.59 9.31
N SER A 119 -10.10 3.62 8.63
CA SER A 119 -10.58 2.45 7.91
C SER A 119 -9.81 2.21 6.62
N TYR A 120 -9.89 0.99 6.08
CA TYR A 120 -9.27 0.69 4.78
C TYR A 120 -9.83 1.60 3.69
N GLU A 121 -11.14 1.81 3.68
CA GLU A 121 -11.86 2.64 2.70
C GLU A 121 -11.38 4.09 2.76
N GLU A 122 -11.36 4.68 3.97
CA GLU A 122 -10.87 6.04 4.17
C GLU A 122 -9.40 6.17 3.77
N MET A 123 -8.56 5.19 4.13
CA MET A 123 -7.15 5.19 3.75
C MET A 123 -6.96 5.07 2.25
N LEU A 124 -7.77 4.26 1.55
CA LEU A 124 -7.77 4.13 0.09
C LEU A 124 -8.11 5.47 -0.58
N GLU A 125 -9.17 6.11 -0.13
CA GLU A 125 -9.55 7.44 -0.62
C GLU A 125 -8.43 8.47 -0.40
N MET A 126 -7.88 8.52 0.81
CA MET A 126 -6.78 9.42 1.12
C MET A 126 -5.54 9.14 0.28
N ALA A 127 -5.17 7.87 0.10
CA ALA A 127 -4.00 7.46 -0.68
C ALA A 127 -4.18 7.75 -2.19
N SER A 128 -5.37 7.54 -2.73
CA SER A 128 -5.68 7.81 -4.14
C SER A 128 -5.67 9.30 -4.46
N LEU A 129 -6.04 10.14 -3.50
CA LEU A 129 -6.17 11.60 -3.65
C LEU A 129 -4.94 12.39 -3.17
N GLY A 130 -3.84 11.71 -2.83
CA GLY A 130 -2.56 12.37 -2.60
C GLY A 130 -1.91 12.23 -1.22
N ALA A 131 -2.50 11.50 -0.30
CA ALA A 131 -1.83 11.10 0.94
C ALA A 131 -0.79 10.02 0.62
N LYS A 132 0.48 10.39 0.52
CA LYS A 132 1.57 9.52 0.04
C LYS A 132 2.15 8.57 1.10
N VAL A 133 1.47 8.38 2.22
CA VAL A 133 1.98 7.58 3.35
C VAL A 133 1.96 6.09 3.02
N LEU A 134 0.85 5.59 2.47
CA LEU A 134 0.71 4.22 1.99
C LEU A 134 0.36 4.21 0.50
N GLN A 135 0.75 3.15 -0.19
CA GLN A 135 0.34 2.95 -1.58
C GLN A 135 -1.03 2.29 -1.63
N THR A 136 -1.90 2.73 -2.56
CA THR A 136 -3.25 2.19 -2.74
C THR A 136 -3.26 0.67 -2.85
N ARG A 137 -2.36 0.08 -3.64
CA ARG A 137 -2.25 -1.39 -3.80
C ARG A 137 -1.98 -2.14 -2.49
N SER A 138 -1.18 -1.56 -1.58
CA SER A 138 -0.92 -2.20 -0.29
C SER A 138 -2.15 -2.18 0.60
N VAL A 139 -2.90 -1.08 0.60
CA VAL A 139 -4.16 -0.95 1.36
C VAL A 139 -5.24 -1.86 0.78
N GLU A 140 -5.40 -1.93 -0.55
CA GLU A 140 -6.31 -2.87 -1.22
C GLU A 140 -6.01 -4.32 -0.85
N THR A 141 -4.72 -4.70 -0.84
CA THR A 141 -4.29 -6.05 -0.46
C THR A 141 -4.60 -6.32 1.01
N ALA A 142 -4.37 -5.34 1.89
CA ALA A 142 -4.68 -5.45 3.31
C ALA A 142 -6.19 -5.62 3.55
N MET A 143 -7.00 -4.78 2.93
CA MET A 143 -8.47 -4.84 2.99
C MET A 143 -9.00 -6.20 2.52
N THR A 144 -8.55 -6.66 1.34
CA THR A 144 -9.01 -7.92 0.75
C THR A 144 -8.69 -9.14 1.62
N ASN A 145 -7.59 -9.08 2.37
CA ASN A 145 -7.10 -10.19 3.20
C ASN A 145 -7.30 -9.97 4.70
N ASN A 146 -7.97 -8.90 5.11
CA ASN A 146 -8.20 -8.55 6.52
C ASN A 146 -6.90 -8.46 7.35
N VAL A 147 -5.85 -7.86 6.80
CA VAL A 147 -4.57 -7.65 7.47
C VAL A 147 -4.53 -6.25 8.06
N ALA A 148 -4.57 -6.12 9.38
CA ALA A 148 -4.41 -4.83 10.02
C ALA A 148 -3.00 -4.26 9.77
N LEU A 149 -2.91 -3.00 9.32
CA LEU A 149 -1.64 -2.31 9.11
C LEU A 149 -1.38 -1.35 10.28
N ARG A 150 -0.11 -1.18 10.64
CA ARG A 150 0.32 -0.10 11.53
C ARG A 150 1.37 0.74 10.81
N VAL A 151 1.11 2.02 10.70
CA VAL A 151 2.06 3.00 10.13
C VAL A 151 2.86 3.57 11.28
N LEU A 152 4.16 3.36 11.28
CA LEU A 152 5.07 3.67 12.36
C LEU A 152 6.28 4.47 11.85
N SER A 153 6.84 5.33 12.72
CA SER A 153 8.07 6.06 12.40
C SER A 153 9.30 5.16 12.49
N SER A 154 10.16 5.25 11.48
CA SER A 154 11.49 4.62 11.51
C SER A 154 12.46 5.30 12.48
N PHE A 155 12.14 6.49 12.98
CA PHE A 155 13.00 7.33 13.82
C PHE A 155 12.64 7.27 15.29
N GLU A 156 11.48 6.73 15.64
CA GLU A 156 11.01 6.58 17.01
C GLU A 156 11.37 5.22 17.61
N ASN A 157 11.45 5.15 18.94
CA ASN A 157 11.59 3.88 19.61
C ASN A 157 10.29 3.07 19.51
N LEU A 158 10.42 1.76 19.29
CA LEU A 158 9.30 0.83 19.16
C LEU A 158 8.28 0.88 20.30
N ASN A 159 8.74 1.21 21.53
CA ASN A 159 7.89 1.27 22.71
C ASN A 159 7.15 2.62 22.87
N GLU A 160 7.53 3.64 22.11
CA GLU A 160 7.01 5.00 22.19
C GLU A 160 6.12 5.35 21.01
N SER A 161 6.37 4.74 19.86
CA SER A 161 5.60 4.99 18.64
C SER A 161 4.22 4.36 18.74
N LYS A 162 3.19 5.20 18.76
CA LYS A 162 1.79 4.76 18.69
C LYS A 162 1.32 4.53 17.27
N GLY A 163 1.85 5.29 16.32
CA GLY A 163 1.51 5.21 14.89
C GLY A 163 0.02 5.41 14.59
N THR A 164 -0.37 4.97 13.40
CA THR A 164 -1.78 4.89 12.98
C THR A 164 -2.12 3.45 12.61
N ILE A 165 -3.26 2.94 13.08
CA ILE A 165 -3.76 1.61 12.72
C ILE A 165 -4.74 1.76 11.57
N VAL A 166 -4.53 1.00 10.49
CA VAL A 166 -5.46 0.87 9.36
C VAL A 166 -6.16 -0.49 9.49
N THR A 167 -7.48 -0.48 9.61
CA THR A 167 -8.28 -1.67 9.92
C THR A 167 -9.70 -1.54 9.36
N ASP A 168 -10.55 -2.53 9.60
CA ASP A 168 -11.96 -2.51 9.28
C ASP A 168 -12.71 -1.36 9.99
N GLU A 169 -13.72 -0.82 9.33
CA GLU A 169 -14.59 0.24 9.87
C GLU A 169 -15.28 -0.21 11.15
N ASP A 170 -15.75 -1.45 11.24
CA ASP A 170 -16.40 -2.03 12.42
C ASP A 170 -15.51 -2.02 13.68
N SER A 171 -14.21 -1.94 13.51
CA SER A 171 -13.21 -1.84 14.58
C SER A 171 -12.96 -0.41 15.05
N ILE A 172 -13.61 0.58 14.43
CA ILE A 172 -13.41 2.01 14.69
C ILE A 172 -14.67 2.59 15.35
N ASN A 173 -14.63 2.80 16.65
CA ASN A 173 -15.72 3.45 17.41
C ASN A 173 -15.64 4.99 17.27
N ASP A 174 -15.49 5.51 16.06
CA ASP A 174 -15.32 6.94 15.83
C ASP A 174 -16.52 7.51 15.07
N GLN A 175 -17.14 8.55 15.63
CA GLN A 175 -18.30 9.23 15.05
C GLN A 175 -17.89 10.53 14.31
N ARG A 176 -16.65 10.62 13.84
CA ARG A 176 -16.21 11.80 13.09
C ARG A 176 -16.95 11.86 11.75
N ILE A 177 -17.48 13.05 11.42
CA ILE A 177 -18.15 13.32 10.14
C ILE A 177 -17.10 13.42 9.01
N VAL A 178 -15.88 13.86 9.34
CA VAL A 178 -14.76 14.01 8.40
C VAL A 178 -13.51 13.49 9.06
N THR A 179 -12.90 12.49 8.47
CA THR A 179 -11.67 11.86 8.98
C THR A 179 -10.43 12.58 8.48
N GLY A 180 -10.43 12.99 7.22
CA GLY A 180 -9.28 13.68 6.64
C GLY A 180 -9.63 14.51 5.40
N VAL A 181 -8.70 15.36 5.02
CA VAL A 181 -8.77 16.21 3.83
C VAL A 181 -7.46 16.07 3.06
N THR A 182 -7.52 15.61 1.84
CA THR A 182 -6.37 15.50 0.94
C THR A 182 -6.44 16.52 -0.17
N SER A 183 -5.29 16.91 -0.72
CA SER A 183 -5.22 17.82 -1.85
C SER A 183 -4.20 17.35 -2.86
N SER A 184 -4.58 17.29 -4.12
CA SER A 184 -3.67 17.13 -5.25
C SER A 184 -3.47 18.48 -5.95
N VAL A 185 -2.24 18.73 -6.42
CA VAL A 185 -1.88 19.95 -7.17
C VAL A 185 -1.57 19.65 -8.64
N ASN A 186 -1.55 18.37 -9.02
CA ASN A 186 -1.17 17.94 -10.36
C ASN A 186 -2.33 17.49 -11.23
N ASP A 187 -3.56 17.75 -10.79
CA ASP A 187 -4.77 17.35 -11.50
C ASP A 187 -5.21 18.42 -12.48
N CYS A 188 -5.65 18.00 -13.65
CA CYS A 188 -6.23 18.86 -14.68
C CYS A 188 -7.69 18.52 -14.89
N LYS A 189 -8.54 19.54 -14.91
CA LYS A 189 -9.95 19.39 -15.29
C LYS A 189 -10.14 19.72 -16.77
N ILE A 190 -10.63 18.75 -17.54
CA ILE A 190 -11.04 18.95 -18.93
C ILE A 190 -12.58 19.00 -18.97
N THR A 191 -13.14 20.11 -19.44
CA THR A 191 -14.59 20.27 -19.60
C THR A 191 -14.92 20.32 -21.09
N LEU A 192 -15.75 19.40 -21.56
CA LEU A 192 -16.29 19.39 -22.91
C LEU A 192 -17.74 19.89 -22.88
N ILE A 193 -18.02 20.96 -23.59
CA ILE A 193 -19.35 21.61 -23.63
C ILE A 193 -19.98 21.32 -25.00
N GLY A 194 -21.29 21.05 -25.01
CA GLY A 194 -22.05 20.88 -26.26
C GLY A 194 -21.72 19.56 -26.98
N VAL A 195 -21.27 18.56 -26.25
CA VAL A 195 -21.03 17.22 -26.83
C VAL A 195 -22.37 16.61 -27.19
N ARG A 196 -22.57 16.32 -28.48
CA ARG A 196 -23.80 15.67 -28.95
C ARG A 196 -23.86 14.24 -28.45
N ASP A 197 -25.00 13.83 -27.93
CA ASP A 197 -25.23 12.44 -27.55
C ASP A 197 -25.33 11.55 -28.79
N LYS A 198 -24.22 10.96 -29.19
CA LYS A 198 -24.11 10.03 -30.30
C LYS A 198 -23.29 8.82 -29.86
N PRO A 199 -23.71 7.59 -30.22
CA PRO A 199 -22.92 6.41 -29.96
C PRO A 199 -21.47 6.54 -30.46
N GLY A 200 -20.48 6.18 -29.61
CA GLY A 200 -19.08 6.20 -29.93
C GLY A 200 -18.30 7.50 -29.63
N ILE A 201 -18.95 8.61 -29.25
CA ILE A 201 -18.24 9.85 -28.89
C ILE A 201 -17.38 9.67 -27.64
N ALA A 202 -17.94 9.08 -26.59
CA ALA A 202 -17.19 8.76 -25.38
C ALA A 202 -15.98 7.87 -25.67
N ALA A 203 -16.16 6.82 -26.45
CA ALA A 203 -15.07 5.95 -26.87
C ALA A 203 -13.96 6.73 -27.58
N LYS A 204 -14.29 7.64 -28.50
CA LYS A 204 -13.32 8.46 -29.22
C LYS A 204 -12.50 9.38 -28.28
N ILE A 205 -13.17 9.99 -27.28
CA ILE A 205 -12.53 10.87 -26.30
C ILE A 205 -11.55 10.05 -25.44
N PHE A 206 -12.01 8.96 -24.86
CA PHE A 206 -11.19 8.14 -23.96
C PHE A 206 -10.08 7.37 -24.69
N SER A 207 -10.30 6.92 -25.91
CA SER A 207 -9.23 6.30 -26.72
C SER A 207 -8.09 7.29 -26.96
N SER A 208 -8.42 8.54 -27.29
CA SER A 208 -7.39 9.57 -27.49
C SER A 208 -6.57 9.88 -26.22
N LEU A 209 -7.19 9.85 -25.04
CA LEU A 209 -6.48 10.00 -23.77
C LEU A 209 -5.61 8.79 -23.46
N SER A 210 -6.13 7.59 -23.67
CA SER A 210 -5.41 6.33 -23.47
C SER A 210 -4.19 6.19 -24.38
N GLU A 211 -4.32 6.52 -25.66
CA GLU A 211 -3.21 6.49 -26.63
C GLU A 211 -2.06 7.43 -26.24
N ASN A 212 -2.36 8.49 -25.49
CA ASN A 212 -1.36 9.42 -24.97
C ASN A 212 -0.94 9.12 -23.52
N ASN A 213 -1.32 7.96 -22.97
CA ASN A 213 -1.03 7.55 -21.59
C ASN A 213 -1.53 8.55 -20.53
N ILE A 214 -2.65 9.23 -20.79
CA ILE A 214 -3.29 10.15 -19.86
C ILE A 214 -4.30 9.35 -19.05
N ASN A 215 -4.06 9.26 -17.75
CA ASN A 215 -4.99 8.63 -16.82
C ASN A 215 -6.18 9.53 -16.54
N VAL A 216 -7.36 8.95 -16.34
CA VAL A 216 -8.61 9.66 -16.02
C VAL A 216 -9.12 9.12 -14.70
N ASP A 217 -9.17 9.99 -13.69
CA ASP A 217 -9.56 9.60 -12.34
C ASP A 217 -11.07 9.76 -12.09
N MET A 218 -11.67 10.81 -12.65
CA MET A 218 -13.08 11.09 -12.44
C MET A 218 -13.77 11.52 -13.74
N ILE A 219 -14.95 10.96 -14.00
CA ILE A 219 -15.80 11.31 -15.12
C ILE A 219 -17.14 11.79 -14.57
N VAL A 220 -17.48 13.05 -14.85
CA VAL A 220 -18.79 13.64 -14.51
C VAL A 220 -19.52 14.00 -15.79
N GLN A 221 -20.69 13.42 -15.99
CA GLN A 221 -21.54 13.70 -17.12
C GLN A 221 -22.84 14.36 -16.62
N ASN A 222 -23.10 15.57 -17.07
CA ASN A 222 -24.38 16.23 -16.86
C ASN A 222 -25.21 16.17 -18.14
N ILE A 223 -26.47 15.80 -18.02
CA ILE A 223 -27.47 15.91 -19.08
C ILE A 223 -28.03 17.34 -18.99
N SER A 224 -27.78 18.14 -20.01
CA SER A 224 -28.38 19.48 -20.15
C SER A 224 -29.56 19.41 -21.13
#